data_a7981b95087ff8d8e23dc93c636aaee8
#
_entry.id   a7981b95087ff8d8e23dc93c636aaee8
#
_cell.length_a   1.000
_cell.length_b   1.000
_cell.length_c   1.000
_cell.angle_alpha   90.00
_cell.angle_beta   90.00
_cell.angle_gamma   90.00
#
_symmetry.space_group_name_H-M   'P 1'
#
loop_
_entity.id
_entity.type
_entity.pdbx_description
1 polymer ?
#
loop_
_entity_poly.entity_id
_entity_poly.type
_entity_poly.pdbx_seq_one_letter_code
_entity_poly.pdbx_strand_id
1 'polypeptide(L)'
;MKNKSNQGQAILLAALLLGGATSCFDDSYDLNKDIDMTINVGGENLAFPVGNTEKVTLDKIIEIEEGDDLQTDASGAYHLLKSGKIDDVNTRVEPVTVQATDTEIDPIEVANESDFEAAGSLEISTEREQNKEIETHAENVDEAVKEIYKLTPNTTPINIILTKEGNIDLKTLNAKVTITFSPVLEIKEATEGNKVIFNLTKEDLRNGDFTYTVHLTNITFGDGTKGNGRVIGDDRRVDISENVTVSIKADIVANEIPAGGTLTLTPTIHIGEMEVVQVEGIIDPTLDESTSSMELTGLPDFLENDETKLDIANPIFTFHANNPLNTPVEITGILSGSKNGQPIEGSEVAIGSGATDPIILQPGDNTIALSRLGEGGPEGAVNIEVSDINNLIQTIPDVVNVSIQPSVNSQEYYTVDLDKTYTVACDYDIDIPLAFGANLNIVYEETIEDLGGDLEDVDFSKAVLSASVDNTIPLALTLPDENVEVLDANGQKIEGIQVKVTGNIAAGNGTEQPVTSKLDIQLETTQPGTLNQLDAIKLKIVAASGGKEGLQLYDTQWLQLKDIKLKVPNGVKVDLN
;
A
#
# COMPACT_ATOMS: atom_id res chain seq x y z
N MET A 1 14.87 -1.17 33.14
CA MET A 1 15.11 -2.29 34.09
C MET A 1 15.92 -3.35 33.37
N LYS A 2 17.13 -3.59 33.87
CA LYS A 2 18.04 -4.72 33.67
C LYS A 2 18.46 -5.16 32.27
N ASN A 3 19.64 -4.65 31.86
CA ASN A 3 20.61 -5.30 31.00
C ASN A 3 20.68 -6.82 31.24
N LYS A 4 20.34 -7.59 30.27
CA LYS A 4 20.55 -9.04 30.20
C LYS A 4 20.73 -9.56 28.76
N SER A 5 21.29 -8.80 27.84
CA SER A 5 21.44 -9.31 26.48
C SER A 5 22.86 -9.36 25.91
N ASN A 6 23.87 -8.93 26.62
CA ASN A 6 25.22 -8.80 26.02
C ASN A 6 26.14 -10.01 26.21
N GLN A 7 25.66 -11.19 26.64
CA GLN A 7 26.56 -12.34 26.90
C GLN A 7 26.79 -13.26 25.69
N GLY A 8 25.89 -13.29 24.70
CA GLY A 8 26.04 -14.16 23.52
C GLY A 8 26.98 -13.60 22.45
N GLN A 9 27.00 -12.28 22.29
CA GLN A 9 27.76 -11.58 21.24
C GLN A 9 29.24 -11.38 21.62
N ALA A 10 29.53 -11.22 22.90
CA ALA A 10 30.88 -11.11 23.43
C ALA A 10 31.73 -12.40 23.27
N ILE A 11 31.08 -13.54 23.10
CA ILE A 11 31.74 -14.85 23.06
C ILE A 11 32.64 -15.03 21.82
N LEU A 12 32.33 -14.39 20.70
CA LEU A 12 33.06 -14.64 19.45
C LEU A 12 34.44 -14.01 19.43
N LEU A 13 34.63 -12.86 20.05
CA LEU A 13 35.92 -12.16 20.11
C LEU A 13 36.60 -12.27 21.47
N ALA A 14 35.87 -12.43 22.57
CA ALA A 14 36.45 -12.74 23.88
C ALA A 14 37.22 -14.08 23.87
N ALA A 15 36.75 -15.08 23.13
CA ALA A 15 37.49 -16.33 22.90
C ALA A 15 38.80 -16.12 22.14
N LEU A 16 38.98 -15.01 21.44
CA LEU A 16 40.20 -14.63 20.72
C LEU A 16 41.35 -14.23 21.67
N LEU A 17 41.05 -13.71 22.85
CA LEU A 17 42.06 -13.08 23.74
C LEU A 17 42.20 -13.75 25.11
N LEU A 18 41.21 -14.52 25.59
CA LEU A 18 41.19 -15.05 26.98
C LEU A 18 41.77 -16.49 27.14
N GLY A 19 42.26 -17.10 26.10
CA GLY A 19 42.68 -18.54 26.13
C GLY A 19 44.09 -18.84 26.59
N GLY A 20 44.82 -18.02 27.34
CA GLY A 20 46.21 -18.25 27.42
C GLY A 20 47.07 -18.06 28.65
N ALA A 21 46.54 -17.89 29.85
CA ALA A 21 47.41 -17.76 30.98
C ALA A 21 46.89 -18.32 32.33
N THR A 22 46.59 -19.61 32.38
CA THR A 22 46.59 -20.29 33.69
C THR A 22 47.76 -21.24 33.76
N SER A 23 48.93 -20.70 34.09
CA SER A 23 50.09 -21.49 34.51
C SER A 23 50.26 -21.34 36.00
N CYS A 24 50.15 -22.43 36.71
CA CYS A 24 50.39 -22.53 38.14
C CYS A 24 51.79 -22.01 38.50
N PHE A 25 51.84 -21.04 39.38
CA PHE A 25 53.06 -20.75 40.16
C PHE A 25 52.91 -21.35 41.55
N ASP A 26 53.97 -22.03 41.99
CA ASP A 26 54.10 -22.67 43.31
C ASP A 26 54.67 -21.64 44.33
N ASP A 27 53.90 -21.36 45.37
CA ASP A 27 54.18 -20.38 46.44
C ASP A 27 55.23 -20.85 47.47
N SER A 28 56.41 -21.30 47.08
CA SER A 28 57.34 -21.86 48.04
C SER A 28 58.71 -21.19 48.14
N TYR A 29 58.91 -19.91 47.79
CA TYR A 29 60.17 -19.20 48.03
C TYR A 29 60.00 -17.84 48.66
N ASP A 30 60.28 -17.76 50.01
CA ASP A 30 60.45 -16.53 50.74
C ASP A 30 61.87 -15.97 50.53
N LEU A 31 62.01 -14.88 49.75
CA LEU A 31 63.29 -14.20 49.56
C LEU A 31 63.16 -12.71 49.93
N ASN A 32 63.37 -12.43 51.21
CA ASN A 32 63.59 -11.06 51.72
C ASN A 32 65.00 -10.56 51.35
N LYS A 33 65.22 -10.14 50.09
CA LYS A 33 66.32 -9.29 49.62
C LYS A 33 65.97 -8.67 48.28
N ASP A 34 66.28 -7.37 48.12
CA ASP A 34 66.21 -6.67 46.83
C ASP A 34 67.15 -7.31 45.78
N ILE A 35 66.69 -8.34 45.17
CA ILE A 35 67.33 -8.94 44.02
C ILE A 35 66.42 -8.59 42.84
N ASP A 36 66.94 -7.85 41.87
CA ASP A 36 66.26 -7.67 40.59
C ASP A 36 66.04 -9.04 39.94
N MET A 37 64.83 -9.56 40.07
CA MET A 37 64.41 -10.86 39.55
C MET A 37 63.72 -10.76 38.22
N THR A 38 63.99 -9.75 37.41
CA THR A 38 63.46 -9.61 36.07
C THR A 38 63.97 -10.75 35.19
N ILE A 39 63.10 -11.62 34.73
CA ILE A 39 63.39 -12.73 33.82
C ILE A 39 62.92 -12.37 32.40
N ASN A 40 63.85 -12.47 31.43
CA ASN A 40 63.46 -12.39 30.03
C ASN A 40 63.12 -13.79 29.56
N VAL A 41 61.86 -14.07 29.21
CA VAL A 41 61.39 -15.33 28.71
C VAL A 41 61.05 -15.18 27.22
N GLY A 42 61.68 -16.01 26.37
CA GLY A 42 61.34 -16.11 24.95
C GLY A 42 62.34 -15.48 24.00
N GLY A 43 62.08 -15.50 22.74
CA GLY A 43 62.84 -15.00 21.59
C GLY A 43 61.93 -14.98 20.37
N GLU A 44 62.48 -14.84 19.16
CA GLU A 44 61.71 -14.62 17.90
C GLU A 44 60.58 -15.62 17.63
N ASN A 45 60.47 -16.73 18.36
CA ASN A 45 59.49 -17.80 18.13
C ASN A 45 58.57 -18.09 19.34
N LEU A 46 58.53 -17.23 20.36
CA LEU A 46 57.59 -17.47 21.45
C LEU A 46 56.16 -17.38 20.97
N ALA A 47 55.44 -18.48 21.01
CA ALA A 47 54.04 -18.57 20.59
C ALA A 47 53.28 -19.47 21.57
N PHE A 48 52.16 -18.95 22.07
CA PHE A 48 51.25 -19.67 22.94
C PHE A 48 50.04 -20.14 22.12
N PRO A 49 49.77 -21.44 22.01
CA PRO A 49 48.58 -21.94 21.39
C PRO A 49 47.39 -21.67 22.32
N VAL A 50 46.36 -20.95 21.80
CA VAL A 50 45.12 -20.66 22.51
C VAL A 50 44.09 -21.74 22.26
N GLY A 51 44.04 -22.30 21.04
CA GLY A 51 43.14 -23.39 20.68
C GLY A 51 42.17 -23.02 19.54
N ASN A 52 40.95 -23.54 19.62
CA ASN A 52 39.88 -23.27 18.65
C ASN A 52 38.64 -22.84 19.40
N THR A 53 37.85 -21.96 18.83
CA THR A 53 36.51 -21.68 19.34
C THR A 53 35.54 -22.80 18.98
N GLU A 54 34.38 -22.82 19.63
CA GLU A 54 33.24 -23.54 19.11
C GLU A 54 32.73 -22.85 17.82
N LYS A 55 31.89 -23.55 17.07
CA LYS A 55 31.15 -22.93 15.97
C LYS A 55 30.13 -21.98 16.55
N VAL A 56 30.15 -20.75 16.09
CA VAL A 56 29.14 -19.74 16.45
C VAL A 56 28.21 -19.61 15.27
N THR A 57 27.00 -20.08 15.45
CA THR A 57 25.92 -20.04 14.46
C THR A 57 25.21 -18.69 14.49
N LEU A 58 24.56 -18.29 13.39
CA LEU A 58 23.86 -17.03 13.28
C LEU A 58 22.71 -16.93 14.29
N ASP A 59 22.06 -18.02 14.66
CA ASP A 59 21.02 -18.04 15.71
C ASP A 59 21.53 -17.61 17.10
N LYS A 60 22.85 -17.74 17.35
CA LYS A 60 23.50 -17.24 18.57
C LYS A 60 23.96 -15.80 18.50
N ILE A 61 24.08 -15.27 17.28
CA ILE A 61 24.48 -13.87 17.03
C ILE A 61 23.25 -12.99 16.89
N ILE A 62 22.24 -13.51 16.21
CA ILE A 62 20.96 -12.82 15.97
C ILE A 62 19.95 -13.46 16.91
N GLU A 63 19.83 -12.89 18.10
CA GLU A 63 18.80 -13.32 19.06
C GLU A 63 17.45 -12.75 18.62
N ILE A 64 16.48 -13.65 18.36
CA ILE A 64 15.11 -13.29 18.00
C ILE A 64 14.21 -13.52 19.22
N GLU A 65 13.46 -12.50 19.63
CA GLU A 65 12.47 -12.59 20.69
C GLU A 65 11.04 -12.77 20.10
N GLU A 66 10.11 -13.26 20.91
CA GLU A 66 8.71 -13.39 20.52
C GLU A 66 8.08 -12.00 20.32
N GLY A 67 7.68 -11.70 19.09
CA GLY A 67 7.10 -10.42 18.71
C GLY A 67 8.02 -9.50 17.92
N ASP A 68 9.27 -9.92 17.69
CA ASP A 68 10.17 -9.20 16.78
C ASP A 68 9.70 -9.28 15.33
N ASP A 69 9.93 -8.22 14.57
CA ASP A 69 9.66 -8.21 13.14
C ASP A 69 10.67 -9.05 12.35
N LEU A 70 11.88 -9.28 12.89
CA LEU A 70 12.85 -10.24 12.33
C LEU A 70 12.49 -11.65 12.78
N GLN A 71 12.33 -12.56 11.81
CA GLN A 71 11.92 -13.96 12.03
C GLN A 71 12.70 -14.90 11.13
N THR A 72 12.62 -16.20 11.41
CA THR A 72 13.09 -17.24 10.50
C THR A 72 11.91 -18.01 9.91
N ASP A 73 11.98 -18.32 8.63
CA ASP A 73 11.01 -19.19 7.98
C ASP A 73 11.22 -20.68 8.33
N ALA A 74 10.40 -21.57 7.78
CA ALA A 74 10.49 -23.02 8.00
C ALA A 74 11.81 -23.65 7.53
N SER A 75 12.59 -22.95 6.71
CA SER A 75 13.91 -23.38 6.25
C SER A 75 15.06 -22.83 7.10
N GLY A 76 14.76 -21.95 8.06
CA GLY A 76 15.74 -21.23 8.87
C GLY A 76 16.27 -19.96 8.19
N ALA A 77 15.66 -19.50 7.09
CA ALA A 77 16.04 -18.26 6.42
C ALA A 77 15.52 -17.04 7.19
N TYR A 78 16.37 -16.02 7.35
CA TYR A 78 15.99 -14.78 8.04
C TYR A 78 15.21 -13.85 7.13
N HIS A 79 14.05 -13.40 7.63
CA HIS A 79 13.17 -12.43 7.00
C HIS A 79 12.74 -11.36 8.02
N LEU A 80 12.71 -10.11 7.60
CA LEU A 80 12.00 -9.07 8.35
C LEU A 80 10.58 -9.04 7.81
N LEU A 81 9.61 -9.40 8.67
CA LEU A 81 8.20 -9.55 8.34
C LEU A 81 7.37 -8.54 9.12
N LYS A 82 6.51 -7.80 8.43
CA LYS A 82 5.57 -6.88 9.04
C LYS A 82 4.25 -6.90 8.30
N SER A 83 3.16 -6.94 9.04
CA SER A 83 1.81 -6.82 8.49
C SER A 83 1.05 -5.72 9.19
N GLY A 84 0.14 -5.08 8.49
CA GLY A 84 -0.68 -4.02 9.05
C GLY A 84 -1.75 -3.53 8.09
N LYS A 85 -2.30 -2.36 8.39
CA LYS A 85 -3.38 -1.76 7.64
C LYS A 85 -3.06 -0.30 7.30
N ILE A 86 -3.41 0.11 6.08
CA ILE A 86 -3.41 1.50 5.64
C ILE A 86 -4.78 2.11 5.93
N ASP A 87 -4.83 3.38 6.26
CA ASP A 87 -6.09 4.08 6.52
C ASP A 87 -7.02 4.02 5.31
N ASP A 88 -8.28 3.75 5.59
CA ASP A 88 -9.32 3.59 4.57
C ASP A 88 -9.55 4.90 3.81
N VAL A 89 -9.69 4.80 2.48
CA VAL A 89 -10.08 5.92 1.62
C VAL A 89 -11.57 5.86 1.35
N ASN A 90 -12.29 6.93 1.65
CA ASN A 90 -13.72 7.02 1.44
C ASN A 90 -14.05 7.98 0.31
N THR A 91 -15.08 7.63 -0.47
CA THR A 91 -15.68 8.52 -1.47
C THR A 91 -17.17 8.31 -1.53
N ARG A 92 -17.91 9.37 -1.93
CA ARG A 92 -19.34 9.35 -2.12
C ARG A 92 -19.70 10.33 -3.23
N VAL A 93 -20.67 9.98 -4.04
CA VAL A 93 -21.30 10.90 -4.99
C VAL A 93 -22.68 11.26 -4.44
N GLU A 94 -22.95 12.56 -4.31
CA GLU A 94 -24.18 13.04 -3.72
C GLU A 94 -25.41 12.69 -4.58
N PRO A 95 -26.61 12.55 -3.98
CA PRO A 95 -27.83 12.21 -4.69
C PRO A 95 -28.23 13.31 -5.68
N VAL A 96 -28.83 12.91 -6.79
CA VAL A 96 -29.39 13.80 -7.80
C VAL A 96 -30.91 13.72 -7.72
N THR A 97 -31.58 14.85 -7.60
CA THR A 97 -33.04 14.94 -7.60
C THR A 97 -33.51 15.70 -8.82
N VAL A 98 -34.39 15.08 -9.62
CA VAL A 98 -35.06 15.74 -10.73
C VAL A 98 -36.39 16.29 -10.24
N GLN A 99 -36.66 17.57 -10.52
CA GLN A 99 -37.82 18.26 -10.03
C GLN A 99 -39.13 17.73 -10.62
N ALA A 100 -40.18 17.73 -9.81
CA ALA A 100 -41.53 17.41 -10.28
C ALA A 100 -42.01 18.41 -11.34
N THR A 101 -42.82 17.96 -12.29
CA THR A 101 -43.38 18.82 -13.33
C THR A 101 -44.78 18.39 -13.69
N ASP A 102 -45.62 19.41 -14.02
CA ASP A 102 -46.94 19.25 -14.61
C ASP A 102 -46.94 19.84 -16.02
N THR A 103 -47.21 18.99 -17.00
CA THR A 103 -47.29 19.40 -18.40
C THR A 103 -48.74 19.29 -18.87
N GLU A 104 -49.42 20.43 -19.00
CA GLU A 104 -50.75 20.48 -19.62
C GLU A 104 -50.61 20.48 -21.14
N ILE A 105 -51.25 19.52 -21.79
CA ILE A 105 -51.29 19.38 -23.25
C ILE A 105 -52.50 20.16 -23.75
N ASP A 106 -52.35 20.82 -24.90
CA ASP A 106 -53.45 21.60 -25.47
C ASP A 106 -54.71 20.77 -25.60
N PRO A 107 -55.91 21.33 -25.28
CA PRO A 107 -57.15 20.59 -25.31
C PRO A 107 -57.40 19.90 -26.64
N ILE A 108 -57.75 18.59 -26.59
CA ILE A 108 -58.06 17.79 -27.76
C ILE A 108 -59.58 17.76 -27.95
N GLU A 109 -60.07 18.47 -28.95
CA GLU A 109 -61.48 18.40 -29.34
C GLU A 109 -61.74 17.07 -30.02
N VAL A 110 -62.21 16.09 -29.24
CA VAL A 110 -62.44 14.72 -29.69
C VAL A 110 -63.63 14.62 -30.66
N ALA A 111 -64.66 15.45 -30.42
CA ALA A 111 -65.83 15.58 -31.30
C ALA A 111 -66.47 16.96 -31.17
N ASN A 112 -67.09 17.45 -32.27
CA ASN A 112 -67.89 18.65 -32.31
C ASN A 112 -69.15 18.45 -33.14
N GLU A 113 -70.10 19.41 -33.10
CA GLU A 113 -71.36 19.38 -33.85
C GLU A 113 -71.15 19.09 -35.36
N SER A 114 -70.12 19.72 -35.97
CA SER A 114 -69.84 19.56 -37.41
C SER A 114 -69.38 18.13 -37.78
N ASP A 115 -68.70 17.39 -36.87
CA ASP A 115 -68.32 16.00 -37.10
C ASP A 115 -69.54 15.09 -37.24
N PHE A 116 -70.58 15.32 -36.42
CA PHE A 116 -71.86 14.59 -36.49
C PHE A 116 -72.71 15.00 -37.71
N GLU A 117 -72.72 16.30 -38.02
CA GLU A 117 -73.43 16.83 -39.22
C GLU A 117 -72.78 16.23 -40.48
N ALA A 118 -71.49 16.20 -40.60
CA ALA A 118 -70.74 15.62 -41.71
C ALA A 118 -71.01 14.12 -41.86
N ALA A 119 -71.14 13.39 -40.74
CA ALA A 119 -71.49 11.98 -40.73
C ALA A 119 -72.97 11.71 -41.01
N GLY A 120 -73.88 12.71 -40.81
CA GLY A 120 -75.34 12.56 -40.90
C GLY A 120 -75.86 11.54 -39.88
N SER A 121 -75.21 11.36 -38.75
CA SER A 121 -75.46 10.35 -37.74
C SER A 121 -75.09 10.81 -36.34
N LEU A 122 -75.76 10.27 -35.32
CA LEU A 122 -75.39 10.41 -33.92
C LEU A 122 -74.21 9.49 -33.50
N GLU A 123 -73.64 8.73 -34.44
CA GLU A 123 -72.53 7.82 -34.28
C GLU A 123 -71.37 8.25 -35.18
N ILE A 124 -70.20 8.48 -34.62
CA ILE A 124 -69.01 8.92 -35.33
C ILE A 124 -67.76 8.17 -34.80
N SER A 125 -66.74 8.09 -35.66
CA SER A 125 -65.37 7.70 -35.30
C SER A 125 -64.46 8.87 -35.62
N THR A 126 -63.65 9.27 -34.64
CA THR A 126 -62.67 10.36 -34.78
C THR A 126 -61.30 9.94 -34.35
N GLU A 127 -60.28 10.61 -34.90
CA GLU A 127 -58.89 10.47 -34.47
C GLU A 127 -58.27 11.88 -34.39
N ARG A 128 -57.71 12.22 -33.25
CA ARG A 128 -57.10 13.53 -32.95
C ARG A 128 -55.79 13.33 -32.25
N GLU A 129 -54.86 14.24 -32.48
CA GLU A 129 -53.49 14.18 -31.92
C GLU A 129 -53.01 15.55 -31.50
N GLN A 130 -52.27 15.61 -30.40
CA GLN A 130 -51.54 16.80 -29.91
C GLN A 130 -50.16 16.41 -29.47
N ASN A 131 -49.19 17.32 -29.68
CA ASN A 131 -47.82 17.21 -29.23
C ASN A 131 -47.52 18.32 -28.22
N LYS A 132 -46.72 17.98 -27.20
CA LYS A 132 -46.23 18.92 -26.21
C LYS A 132 -44.82 18.53 -25.77
N GLU A 133 -44.07 19.50 -25.33
CA GLU A 133 -42.78 19.32 -24.70
C GLU A 133 -42.94 19.20 -23.18
N ILE A 134 -42.37 18.13 -22.60
CA ILE A 134 -42.25 17.96 -21.17
C ILE A 134 -40.91 18.56 -20.77
N GLU A 135 -40.91 19.51 -19.85
CA GLU A 135 -39.73 20.18 -19.34
C GLU A 135 -39.57 19.90 -17.84
N THR A 136 -38.43 19.41 -17.45
CA THR A 136 -38.00 19.29 -16.05
C THR A 136 -36.49 19.41 -15.95
N HIS A 137 -35.97 19.47 -14.73
CA HIS A 137 -34.51 19.58 -14.53
C HIS A 137 -34.06 19.02 -13.18
N ALA A 138 -32.78 18.71 -13.11
CA ALA A 138 -32.07 18.51 -11.86
C ALA A 138 -31.12 19.69 -11.61
N GLU A 139 -30.98 20.09 -10.34
CA GLU A 139 -30.03 21.09 -9.88
C GLU A 139 -29.05 20.49 -8.87
N ASN A 140 -27.95 21.19 -8.64
CA ASN A 140 -26.94 20.81 -7.67
C ASN A 140 -26.35 19.39 -7.92
N VAL A 141 -26.17 19.05 -9.21
CA VAL A 141 -25.50 17.79 -9.58
C VAL A 141 -24.09 17.81 -9.03
N ASP A 142 -23.67 16.72 -8.37
CA ASP A 142 -22.37 16.59 -7.74
C ASP A 142 -21.22 16.95 -8.68
N GLU A 143 -20.18 17.59 -8.15
CA GLU A 143 -19.00 18.01 -8.93
C GLU A 143 -18.26 16.83 -9.57
N ALA A 144 -18.35 15.64 -8.98
CA ALA A 144 -17.82 14.42 -9.53
C ALA A 144 -18.42 14.05 -10.89
N VAL A 145 -19.68 14.40 -11.13
CA VAL A 145 -20.39 14.10 -12.39
C VAL A 145 -20.03 15.12 -13.45
N LYS A 146 -19.30 14.72 -14.48
CA LYS A 146 -18.89 15.59 -15.61
C LYS A 146 -19.80 15.47 -16.81
N GLU A 147 -20.26 14.26 -17.11
CA GLU A 147 -21.20 13.96 -18.18
C GLU A 147 -22.18 12.87 -17.73
N ILE A 148 -23.46 13.01 -18.09
CA ILE A 148 -24.49 12.02 -17.81
C ILE A 148 -24.93 11.37 -19.11
N TYR A 149 -24.79 10.07 -19.21
CA TYR A 149 -25.33 9.24 -20.27
C TYR A 149 -26.73 8.71 -19.89
N LYS A 150 -26.85 8.23 -18.63
CA LYS A 150 -28.09 7.62 -18.14
C LYS A 150 -28.32 7.95 -16.67
N LEU A 151 -29.57 8.28 -16.34
CA LEU A 151 -30.08 8.38 -14.98
C LEU A 151 -31.03 7.23 -14.71
N THR A 152 -30.84 6.55 -13.59
CA THR A 152 -31.76 5.52 -13.10
C THR A 152 -32.38 6.02 -11.80
N PRO A 153 -33.63 6.54 -11.84
CA PRO A 153 -34.35 6.95 -10.64
C PRO A 153 -34.91 5.73 -9.89
N ASN A 154 -35.28 5.92 -8.63
CA ASN A 154 -36.29 5.09 -8.02
C ASN A 154 -37.52 5.08 -8.94
N THR A 155 -38.20 3.92 -9.04
CA THR A 155 -39.39 3.79 -9.92
C THR A 155 -40.36 4.94 -9.66
N THR A 156 -40.45 5.88 -10.59
CA THR A 156 -41.20 7.11 -10.43
C THR A 156 -42.55 7.04 -11.16
N PRO A 157 -43.68 7.27 -10.50
CA PRO A 157 -44.97 7.27 -11.15
C PRO A 157 -45.15 8.52 -12.06
N ILE A 158 -45.68 8.27 -13.24
CA ILE A 158 -46.18 9.31 -14.17
C ILE A 158 -47.71 9.16 -14.23
N ASN A 159 -48.43 10.19 -13.82
CA ASN A 159 -49.86 10.21 -13.86
C ASN A 159 -50.33 10.93 -15.12
N ILE A 160 -51.07 10.24 -15.96
CA ILE A 160 -51.71 10.78 -17.15
C ILE A 160 -53.15 11.09 -16.75
N ILE A 161 -53.50 12.37 -16.62
CA ILE A 161 -54.80 12.88 -16.17
C ILE A 161 -55.57 13.38 -17.39
N LEU A 162 -56.76 12.90 -17.59
CA LEU A 162 -57.67 13.35 -18.68
C LEU A 162 -58.87 14.04 -18.06
N THR A 163 -58.98 15.35 -18.27
CA THR A 163 -60.11 16.18 -17.84
C THR A 163 -61.08 16.32 -18.99
N LYS A 164 -62.37 15.99 -18.73
CA LYS A 164 -63.42 16.10 -19.72
C LYS A 164 -64.11 17.43 -19.65
N GLU A 165 -64.25 18.10 -20.77
CA GLU A 165 -65.06 19.29 -20.96
C GLU A 165 -66.04 19.12 -22.13
N GLY A 166 -67.04 20.00 -22.22
CA GLY A 166 -67.99 20.03 -23.30
C GLY A 166 -69.43 19.60 -22.88
N ASN A 167 -70.37 19.78 -23.77
CA ASN A 167 -71.78 19.65 -23.50
C ASN A 167 -72.52 18.63 -24.37
N ILE A 168 -71.83 17.81 -25.16
CA ILE A 168 -72.45 16.69 -25.91
C ILE A 168 -72.94 15.67 -24.90
N ASP A 169 -74.27 15.28 -24.99
CA ASP A 169 -74.79 14.19 -24.17
C ASP A 169 -74.41 12.83 -24.77
N LEU A 170 -73.45 12.19 -24.16
CA LEU A 170 -72.92 10.90 -24.61
C LEU A 170 -73.84 9.73 -24.23
N LYS A 171 -74.20 8.88 -25.20
CA LYS A 171 -74.75 7.56 -24.95
C LYS A 171 -73.62 6.58 -24.64
N THR A 172 -72.64 6.50 -25.54
CA THR A 172 -71.43 5.70 -25.37
C THR A 172 -70.19 6.47 -25.83
N LEU A 173 -69.06 6.21 -25.18
CA LEU A 173 -67.71 6.59 -25.60
C LEU A 173 -66.81 5.40 -25.43
N ASN A 174 -66.12 5.00 -26.52
CA ASN A 174 -65.03 4.06 -26.47
C ASN A 174 -63.83 4.74 -27.15
N ALA A 175 -62.91 5.25 -26.33
CA ALA A 175 -61.72 5.89 -26.84
C ALA A 175 -60.49 5.07 -26.53
N LYS A 176 -59.67 4.85 -27.57
CA LYS A 176 -58.30 4.30 -27.43
C LYS A 176 -57.37 5.51 -27.32
N VAL A 177 -56.76 5.66 -26.16
CA VAL A 177 -55.75 6.68 -25.91
C VAL A 177 -54.38 6.08 -26.09
N THR A 178 -53.54 6.73 -26.87
CA THR A 178 -52.15 6.35 -27.09
C THR A 178 -51.25 7.52 -26.70
N ILE A 179 -50.39 7.34 -25.71
CA ILE A 179 -49.37 8.28 -25.34
C ILE A 179 -48.03 7.76 -25.87
N THR A 180 -47.35 8.55 -26.68
CA THR A 180 -46.03 8.22 -27.21
C THR A 180 -45.01 9.12 -26.52
N PHE A 181 -44.16 8.55 -25.67
CA PHE A 181 -43.08 9.25 -25.02
C PHE A 181 -41.82 9.24 -25.88
N SER A 182 -40.97 10.26 -25.70
CA SER A 182 -39.62 10.26 -26.27
C SER A 182 -38.86 9.00 -25.87
N PRO A 183 -38.02 8.44 -26.73
CA PRO A 183 -37.13 7.29 -26.38
C PRO A 183 -36.18 7.59 -25.21
N VAL A 184 -35.93 8.85 -24.89
CA VAL A 184 -35.11 9.27 -23.74
C VAL A 184 -35.74 8.85 -22.42
N LEU A 185 -37.10 8.88 -22.34
CA LEU A 185 -37.86 8.48 -21.15
C LEU A 185 -38.29 7.02 -21.26
N GLU A 186 -37.63 6.10 -20.57
CA GLU A 186 -37.98 4.68 -20.61
C GLU A 186 -39.15 4.38 -19.66
N ILE A 187 -40.30 4.05 -20.26
CA ILE A 187 -41.55 3.77 -19.54
C ILE A 187 -41.75 2.25 -19.41
N LYS A 188 -41.92 1.76 -18.18
CA LYS A 188 -42.05 0.34 -17.86
C LYS A 188 -43.20 -0.36 -18.59
N GLU A 189 -44.35 0.30 -18.68
CA GLU A 189 -45.59 -0.24 -19.29
C GLU A 189 -45.68 0.02 -20.79
N ALA A 190 -44.66 0.68 -21.38
CA ALA A 190 -44.69 1.01 -22.79
C ALA A 190 -44.51 -0.25 -23.69
N THR A 191 -45.15 -0.19 -24.85
CA THR A 191 -45.00 -1.14 -25.96
C THR A 191 -43.96 -0.64 -26.97
N GLU A 192 -43.81 -1.34 -28.10
CA GLU A 192 -42.91 -0.93 -29.17
C GLU A 192 -43.12 0.54 -29.59
N GLY A 193 -42.02 1.27 -29.72
CA GLY A 193 -42.02 2.70 -30.00
C GLY A 193 -42.38 3.58 -28.80
N ASN A 194 -42.13 3.10 -27.59
CA ASN A 194 -42.35 3.80 -26.30
C ASN A 194 -43.79 4.32 -26.13
N LYS A 195 -44.77 3.48 -26.49
CA LYS A 195 -46.19 3.78 -26.50
C LYS A 195 -46.89 3.16 -25.31
N VAL A 196 -47.64 4.01 -24.57
CA VAL A 196 -48.60 3.60 -23.55
C VAL A 196 -50.00 3.63 -24.16
N ILE A 197 -50.75 2.54 -24.09
CA ILE A 197 -52.05 2.39 -24.71
C ILE A 197 -53.06 1.94 -23.66
N PHE A 198 -54.15 2.70 -23.52
CA PHE A 198 -55.27 2.31 -22.68
C PHE A 198 -56.63 2.71 -23.32
N ASN A 199 -57.70 2.11 -22.84
CA ASN A 199 -59.03 2.40 -23.28
C ASN A 199 -59.74 3.29 -22.26
N LEU A 200 -60.52 4.22 -22.75
CA LEU A 200 -61.29 5.18 -21.96
C LEU A 200 -62.77 5.08 -22.37
N THR A 201 -63.65 4.95 -21.38
CA THR A 201 -65.10 4.85 -21.59
C THR A 201 -65.81 6.03 -20.99
N LYS A 202 -67.13 6.17 -21.31
CA LYS A 202 -67.98 7.20 -20.68
C LYS A 202 -67.99 7.06 -19.15
N GLU A 203 -67.98 5.85 -18.61
CA GLU A 203 -68.02 5.60 -17.16
C GLU A 203 -66.76 6.08 -16.45
N ASP A 204 -65.59 5.97 -17.08
CA ASP A 204 -64.32 6.46 -16.56
C ASP A 204 -64.29 7.98 -16.35
N LEU A 205 -65.06 8.72 -17.16
CA LEU A 205 -65.17 10.16 -17.11
C LEU A 205 -66.38 10.65 -16.29
N ARG A 206 -67.09 9.75 -15.60
CA ARG A 206 -68.34 10.09 -14.89
C ARG A 206 -68.14 10.91 -13.62
N ASN A 207 -67.05 10.70 -12.94
CA ASN A 207 -66.73 11.29 -11.64
C ASN A 207 -65.74 12.45 -11.69
N GLY A 208 -65.44 12.96 -12.86
CA GLY A 208 -64.45 14.02 -13.09
C GLY A 208 -63.27 13.51 -13.91
N ASP A 209 -62.06 13.78 -13.45
CA ASP A 209 -60.85 13.45 -14.15
C ASP A 209 -60.58 11.94 -14.09
N PHE A 210 -60.07 11.39 -15.20
CA PHE A 210 -59.56 10.05 -15.27
C PHE A 210 -58.05 10.08 -15.16
N THR A 211 -57.48 9.22 -14.29
CA THR A 211 -56.03 9.09 -14.11
C THR A 211 -55.56 7.69 -14.50
N TYR A 212 -54.55 7.65 -15.37
CA TYR A 212 -53.81 6.44 -15.70
C TYR A 212 -52.34 6.57 -15.30
N THR A 213 -51.85 5.66 -14.48
CA THR A 213 -50.49 5.75 -13.93
C THR A 213 -49.58 4.76 -14.68
N VAL A 214 -48.40 5.24 -15.08
CA VAL A 214 -47.27 4.46 -15.62
C VAL A 214 -46.01 4.79 -14.85
N HIS A 215 -44.93 4.07 -15.08
CA HIS A 215 -43.71 4.23 -14.30
C HIS A 215 -42.52 4.51 -15.19
N LEU A 216 -41.75 5.53 -14.86
CA LEU A 216 -40.46 5.86 -15.43
C LEU A 216 -39.40 5.01 -14.75
N THR A 217 -38.53 4.36 -15.56
CA THR A 217 -37.45 3.50 -15.06
C THR A 217 -36.08 4.06 -15.34
N ASN A 218 -35.87 4.74 -16.47
CA ASN A 218 -34.61 5.34 -16.85
C ASN A 218 -34.82 6.61 -17.67
N ILE A 219 -33.79 7.48 -17.65
CA ILE A 219 -33.65 8.61 -18.57
C ILE A 219 -32.29 8.41 -19.26
N THR A 220 -32.32 8.14 -20.59
CA THR A 220 -31.11 7.90 -21.37
C THR A 220 -30.91 9.01 -22.38
N PHE A 221 -29.84 9.80 -22.22
CA PHE A 221 -29.55 10.93 -23.09
C PHE A 221 -28.85 10.49 -24.39
N GLY A 222 -28.86 11.39 -25.38
CA GLY A 222 -28.28 11.13 -26.70
C GLY A 222 -29.13 10.21 -27.56
N ASP A 223 -28.47 9.54 -28.51
CA ASP A 223 -29.08 8.61 -29.46
C ASP A 223 -28.93 7.13 -29.04
N GLY A 224 -28.61 6.88 -27.77
CA GLY A 224 -28.31 5.55 -27.26
C GLY A 224 -26.85 5.14 -27.49
N THR A 225 -26.00 6.04 -27.98
CA THR A 225 -24.55 5.82 -28.17
C THR A 225 -23.81 6.51 -27.05
N LYS A 226 -22.95 5.79 -26.33
CA LYS A 226 -22.02 6.38 -25.34
C LYS A 226 -21.13 7.41 -26.04
N GLY A 227 -20.95 8.57 -25.41
CA GLY A 227 -20.24 9.73 -25.97
C GLY A 227 -21.16 10.87 -26.46
N ASN A 228 -22.48 10.67 -26.46
CA ASN A 228 -23.49 11.69 -26.76
C ASN A 228 -24.34 12.05 -25.54
N GLY A 229 -23.77 11.94 -24.34
CA GLY A 229 -24.43 12.31 -23.09
C GLY A 229 -24.59 13.82 -22.88
N ARG A 230 -25.14 14.19 -21.74
CA ARG A 230 -25.25 15.59 -21.30
C ARG A 230 -24.02 15.99 -20.51
N VAL A 231 -23.23 16.88 -21.07
CA VAL A 231 -22.10 17.50 -20.36
C VAL A 231 -22.67 18.45 -19.28
N ILE A 232 -22.15 18.32 -18.06
CA ILE A 232 -22.59 19.15 -16.94
C ILE A 232 -21.75 20.43 -16.92
N GLY A 233 -22.44 21.56 -17.03
CA GLY A 233 -21.83 22.89 -16.97
C GLY A 233 -21.50 23.36 -15.54
N ASP A 234 -20.95 24.57 -15.43
CA ASP A 234 -20.60 25.20 -14.15
C ASP A 234 -21.82 25.48 -13.28
N ASP A 235 -23.02 25.57 -13.87
CA ASP A 235 -24.31 25.76 -13.17
C ASP A 235 -24.81 24.47 -12.48
N ARG A 236 -24.12 23.36 -12.70
CA ARG A 236 -24.43 22.04 -12.11
C ARG A 236 -25.87 21.62 -12.31
N ARG A 237 -26.40 21.88 -13.51
CA ARG A 237 -27.79 21.63 -13.89
C ARG A 237 -27.91 20.68 -15.08
N VAL A 238 -28.98 19.88 -15.07
CA VAL A 238 -29.37 19.00 -16.17
C VAL A 238 -30.80 19.32 -16.57
N ASP A 239 -30.99 19.89 -17.76
CA ASP A 239 -32.30 20.12 -18.33
C ASP A 239 -32.75 18.90 -19.12
N ILE A 240 -34.01 18.50 -18.92
CA ILE A 240 -34.70 17.40 -19.60
C ILE A 240 -35.91 18.05 -20.32
N SER A 241 -35.83 18.08 -21.64
CA SER A 241 -36.86 18.69 -22.50
C SER A 241 -37.16 17.66 -23.61
N GLU A 242 -38.34 16.98 -23.47
CA GLU A 242 -38.66 15.82 -24.26
C GLU A 242 -40.10 15.86 -24.79
N ASN A 243 -40.33 15.51 -26.04
CA ASN A 243 -41.62 15.50 -26.66
C ASN A 243 -42.51 14.34 -26.21
N VAL A 244 -43.77 14.63 -25.99
CA VAL A 244 -44.85 13.66 -25.81
C VAL A 244 -45.95 13.90 -26.81
N THR A 245 -46.48 12.85 -27.39
CA THR A 245 -47.61 12.86 -28.30
C THR A 245 -48.78 12.12 -27.68
N VAL A 246 -49.94 12.77 -27.63
CA VAL A 246 -51.23 12.18 -27.22
C VAL A 246 -52.12 12.02 -28.41
N SER A 247 -52.49 10.79 -28.75
CA SER A 247 -53.44 10.45 -29.81
C SER A 247 -54.68 9.78 -29.21
N ILE A 248 -55.85 10.29 -29.57
CA ILE A 248 -57.16 9.77 -29.13
C ILE A 248 -57.94 9.33 -30.35
N LYS A 249 -58.23 8.05 -30.44
CA LYS A 249 -59.13 7.48 -31.40
C LYS A 249 -60.43 7.07 -30.69
N ALA A 250 -61.53 7.70 -31.01
CA ALA A 250 -62.81 7.56 -30.29
C ALA A 250 -63.95 7.16 -31.20
N ASP A 251 -64.70 6.12 -30.76
CA ASP A 251 -66.01 5.79 -31.27
C ASP A 251 -67.06 6.36 -30.30
N ILE A 252 -67.91 7.26 -30.83
CA ILE A 252 -68.81 8.07 -30.01
C ILE A 252 -70.24 7.87 -30.52
N VAL A 253 -71.18 7.59 -29.61
CA VAL A 253 -72.60 7.66 -29.84
C VAL A 253 -73.19 8.71 -28.91
N ALA A 254 -73.86 9.72 -29.46
CA ALA A 254 -74.53 10.78 -28.70
C ALA A 254 -76.02 10.46 -28.50
N ASN A 255 -76.58 10.92 -27.37
CA ASN A 255 -78.04 11.00 -27.19
C ASN A 255 -78.59 12.26 -27.86
N GLU A 256 -77.91 13.39 -27.62
CA GLU A 256 -78.27 14.72 -28.11
C GLU A 256 -77.01 15.53 -28.37
N ILE A 257 -76.98 16.35 -29.39
CA ILE A 257 -75.93 17.27 -29.75
C ILE A 257 -76.50 18.70 -29.71
N PRO A 258 -76.14 19.50 -28.69
CA PRO A 258 -76.57 20.88 -28.65
C PRO A 258 -75.88 21.75 -29.71
N ALA A 259 -76.47 22.86 -30.11
CA ALA A 259 -75.83 23.79 -31.03
C ALA A 259 -74.47 24.28 -30.46
N GLY A 260 -73.43 24.17 -31.28
CA GLY A 260 -72.09 24.44 -30.87
C GLY A 260 -71.55 23.41 -29.87
N GLY A 261 -72.16 22.20 -29.85
CA GLY A 261 -71.75 21.10 -28.97
C GLY A 261 -70.33 20.61 -29.23
N THR A 262 -69.53 20.42 -28.15
CA THR A 262 -68.19 19.89 -28.19
C THR A 262 -68.00 18.80 -27.15
N LEU A 263 -67.03 17.90 -27.41
CA LEU A 263 -66.42 16.99 -26.46
C LEU A 263 -64.92 17.19 -26.53
N THR A 264 -64.35 17.71 -25.45
CA THR A 264 -62.92 17.98 -25.35
C THR A 264 -62.34 17.14 -24.22
N LEU A 265 -61.15 16.62 -24.43
CA LEU A 265 -60.31 15.99 -23.40
C LEU A 265 -59.03 16.79 -23.30
N THR A 266 -58.70 17.25 -22.08
CA THR A 266 -57.45 17.96 -21.78
C THR A 266 -56.53 17.01 -21.03
N PRO A 267 -55.45 16.54 -21.67
CA PRO A 267 -54.47 15.70 -21.01
C PRO A 267 -53.51 16.55 -20.19
N THR A 268 -53.20 16.10 -18.97
CA THR A 268 -52.12 16.61 -18.15
C THR A 268 -51.22 15.45 -17.80
N ILE A 269 -49.91 15.61 -18.00
CA ILE A 269 -48.90 14.64 -17.61
C ILE A 269 -48.20 15.18 -16.36
N HIS A 270 -48.40 14.49 -15.24
CA HIS A 270 -47.79 14.80 -13.97
C HIS A 270 -46.64 13.79 -13.72
N ILE A 271 -45.42 14.29 -13.64
CA ILE A 271 -44.23 13.52 -13.24
C ILE A 271 -43.85 14.00 -11.85
N GLY A 272 -43.87 13.10 -10.88
CA GLY A 272 -43.43 13.40 -9.51
C GLY A 272 -41.92 13.69 -9.42
N GLU A 273 -41.49 14.21 -8.27
CA GLU A 273 -40.07 14.35 -7.96
C GLU A 273 -39.36 12.98 -8.09
N MET A 274 -38.20 12.97 -8.74
CA MET A 274 -37.45 11.75 -9.00
C MET A 274 -36.13 11.77 -8.20
N GLU A 275 -36.00 10.85 -7.28
CA GLU A 275 -34.74 10.57 -6.62
C GLU A 275 -33.94 9.62 -7.51
N VAL A 276 -32.80 10.07 -8.02
CA VAL A 276 -31.91 9.27 -8.86
C VAL A 276 -31.01 8.44 -7.95
N VAL A 277 -31.01 7.12 -8.15
CA VAL A 277 -30.22 6.19 -7.34
C VAL A 277 -28.94 5.75 -8.03
N GLN A 278 -28.84 5.91 -9.36
CA GLN A 278 -27.67 5.51 -10.12
C GLN A 278 -27.48 6.43 -11.34
N VAL A 279 -26.22 6.76 -11.60
CA VAL A 279 -25.80 7.53 -12.79
C VAL A 279 -24.81 6.69 -13.59
N GLU A 280 -24.99 6.63 -14.91
CA GLU A 280 -23.98 6.18 -15.86
C GLU A 280 -23.47 7.39 -16.64
N GLY A 281 -22.16 7.62 -16.61
CA GLY A 281 -21.55 8.80 -17.24
C GLY A 281 -20.04 8.88 -17.03
N ILE A 282 -19.47 10.01 -17.35
CA ILE A 282 -18.10 10.37 -16.98
C ILE A 282 -18.13 10.89 -15.55
N ILE A 283 -17.56 10.12 -14.65
CA ILE A 283 -17.55 10.40 -13.21
C ILE A 283 -16.10 10.56 -12.76
N ASP A 284 -15.81 11.67 -12.11
CA ASP A 284 -14.49 12.04 -11.60
C ASP A 284 -14.63 12.41 -10.11
N PRO A 285 -14.83 11.41 -9.24
CA PRO A 285 -14.99 11.66 -7.82
C PRO A 285 -13.68 12.14 -7.20
N THR A 286 -13.76 13.08 -6.28
CA THR A 286 -12.62 13.40 -5.43
C THR A 286 -12.40 12.24 -4.48
N LEU A 287 -11.23 11.61 -4.60
CA LEU A 287 -10.76 10.61 -3.66
C LEU A 287 -9.79 11.31 -2.71
N ASP A 288 -10.01 11.16 -1.41
CA ASP A 288 -9.13 11.76 -0.42
C ASP A 288 -7.73 11.16 -0.49
N GLU A 289 -6.70 11.99 -0.31
CA GLU A 289 -5.35 11.50 -0.09
C GLU A 289 -5.30 10.70 1.21
N SER A 290 -4.67 9.53 1.16
CA SER A 290 -4.44 8.72 2.36
C SER A 290 -2.99 8.84 2.78
N THR A 291 -2.78 9.13 4.06
CA THR A 291 -1.46 9.11 4.70
C THR A 291 -1.49 8.13 5.85
N SER A 292 -0.57 7.17 5.84
CA SER A 292 -0.46 6.16 6.89
C SER A 292 1.00 5.96 7.29
N SER A 293 1.24 5.25 8.36
CA SER A 293 2.58 4.93 8.84
C SER A 293 2.69 3.48 9.28
N MET A 294 3.81 2.85 8.96
CA MET A 294 4.16 1.49 9.34
C MET A 294 5.37 1.54 10.27
N GLU A 295 5.19 1.12 11.52
CA GLU A 295 6.30 1.08 12.49
C GLU A 295 7.06 -0.24 12.35
N LEU A 296 8.40 -0.16 12.31
CA LEU A 296 9.31 -1.30 12.36
C LEU A 296 9.90 -1.42 13.76
N THR A 297 9.84 -2.59 14.37
CA THR A 297 10.24 -2.83 15.76
C THR A 297 11.00 -4.15 15.92
N GLY A 298 11.76 -4.31 17.02
CA GLY A 298 12.45 -5.56 17.33
C GLY A 298 13.57 -5.89 16.35
N LEU A 299 14.31 -4.86 15.91
CA LEU A 299 15.47 -5.04 15.04
C LEU A 299 16.73 -5.26 15.90
N PRO A 300 17.66 -6.13 15.47
CA PRO A 300 18.95 -6.30 16.16
C PRO A 300 19.78 -5.00 16.18
N ASP A 301 20.45 -4.74 17.30
CA ASP A 301 21.25 -3.51 17.55
C ASP A 301 22.25 -3.20 16.41
N PHE A 302 22.85 -4.22 15.78
CA PHE A 302 23.81 -4.03 14.68
C PHE A 302 23.17 -3.43 13.41
N LEU A 303 21.85 -3.55 13.25
CA LEU A 303 21.09 -2.92 12.18
C LEU A 303 20.70 -1.49 12.51
N GLU A 304 20.71 -1.10 13.78
CA GLU A 304 20.38 0.25 14.23
C GLU A 304 21.56 1.24 14.14
N ASN A 305 22.79 0.76 13.89
CA ASN A 305 23.98 1.60 13.76
C ASN A 305 23.83 2.58 12.57
N ASP A 306 24.06 3.86 12.80
CA ASP A 306 23.88 4.94 11.80
C ASP A 306 24.80 4.81 10.58
N GLU A 307 25.95 4.10 10.72
CA GLU A 307 26.88 3.84 9.63
C GLU A 307 26.49 2.60 8.81
N THR A 308 25.56 1.80 9.31
CA THR A 308 25.03 0.63 8.59
C THR A 308 24.21 1.09 7.40
N LYS A 309 24.51 0.49 6.24
CA LYS A 309 23.77 0.67 4.99
C LYS A 309 23.37 -0.69 4.46
N LEU A 310 22.08 -0.95 4.44
CA LEU A 310 21.54 -2.17 3.86
C LEU A 310 21.39 -2.02 2.35
N ASP A 311 21.83 -3.04 1.65
CA ASP A 311 21.51 -3.22 0.22
C ASP A 311 20.82 -4.59 0.11
N ILE A 312 19.50 -4.58 0.25
CA ILE A 312 18.69 -5.81 0.15
C ILE A 312 18.51 -6.17 -1.33
N ALA A 313 18.70 -7.44 -1.65
CA ALA A 313 18.63 -7.91 -3.03
C ALA A 313 17.24 -7.71 -3.64
N ASN A 314 16.17 -8.11 -2.92
CA ASN A 314 14.80 -7.94 -3.37
C ASN A 314 13.83 -7.79 -2.20
N PRO A 315 13.67 -6.60 -1.59
CA PRO A 315 12.62 -6.34 -0.61
C PRO A 315 11.25 -6.35 -1.30
N ILE A 316 10.24 -6.92 -0.63
CA ILE A 316 8.89 -7.10 -1.17
C ILE A 316 7.89 -6.41 -0.25
N PHE A 317 7.08 -5.51 -0.83
CA PHE A 317 5.97 -4.83 -0.17
C PHE A 317 4.68 -5.25 -0.88
N THR A 318 3.85 -6.02 -0.22
CA THR A 318 2.58 -6.53 -0.76
C THR A 318 1.42 -5.74 -0.19
N PHE A 319 0.51 -5.30 -1.06
CA PHE A 319 -0.71 -4.59 -0.70
C PHE A 319 -1.93 -5.40 -1.12
N HIS A 320 -2.87 -5.58 -0.19
CA HIS A 320 -4.15 -6.25 -0.40
C HIS A 320 -5.26 -5.21 -0.33
N ALA A 321 -5.72 -4.75 -1.48
CA ALA A 321 -6.69 -3.67 -1.58
C ALA A 321 -8.03 -4.18 -2.12
N ASN A 322 -9.15 -3.78 -1.49
CA ASN A 322 -10.49 -4.00 -2.01
C ASN A 322 -11.02 -2.69 -2.62
N ASN A 323 -11.29 -2.71 -3.92
CA ASN A 323 -11.92 -1.61 -4.63
C ASN A 323 -13.42 -1.88 -4.81
N PRO A 324 -14.31 -1.25 -4.02
CA PRO A 324 -15.76 -1.46 -4.12
C PRO A 324 -16.43 -0.69 -5.26
N LEU A 325 -15.68 0.16 -5.98
CA LEU A 325 -16.20 0.90 -7.13
C LEU A 325 -16.32 -0.03 -8.34
N ASN A 326 -17.29 0.24 -9.21
CA ASN A 326 -17.43 -0.45 -10.50
C ASN A 326 -16.48 0.13 -11.58
N THR A 327 -15.43 0.82 -11.14
CA THR A 327 -14.43 1.47 -11.99
C THR A 327 -13.03 1.17 -11.47
N PRO A 328 -12.02 1.01 -12.33
CA PRO A 328 -10.64 0.96 -11.91
C PRO A 328 -10.24 2.26 -11.19
N VAL A 329 -9.44 2.12 -10.12
CA VAL A 329 -8.82 3.24 -9.41
C VAL A 329 -7.33 3.23 -9.72
N GLU A 330 -6.82 4.37 -10.17
CA GLU A 330 -5.40 4.60 -10.41
C GLU A 330 -4.75 5.09 -9.12
N ILE A 331 -3.66 4.46 -8.71
CA ILE A 331 -2.92 4.81 -7.51
C ILE A 331 -1.55 5.35 -7.88
N THR A 332 -1.25 6.54 -7.39
CA THR A 332 0.10 7.08 -7.31
C THR A 332 0.45 7.40 -5.86
N GLY A 333 1.72 7.50 -5.52
CA GLY A 333 2.09 7.82 -4.15
C GLY A 333 3.58 7.91 -3.91
N ILE A 334 3.93 8.15 -2.65
CA ILE A 334 5.30 8.22 -2.15
C ILE A 334 5.40 7.38 -0.88
N LEU A 335 6.43 6.54 -0.83
CA LEU A 335 6.88 5.88 0.39
C LEU A 335 8.12 6.62 0.88
N SER A 336 8.26 6.82 2.19
CA SER A 336 9.45 7.47 2.77
C SER A 336 9.76 6.96 4.17
N GLY A 337 11.05 6.88 4.51
CA GLY A 337 11.52 6.46 5.82
C GLY A 337 11.73 7.63 6.78
N SER A 338 11.45 7.42 8.06
CA SER A 338 11.85 8.32 9.15
C SER A 338 12.52 7.55 10.27
N LYS A 339 13.50 8.18 10.93
CA LYS A 339 14.23 7.64 12.07
C LYS A 339 14.30 8.68 13.18
N ASN A 340 13.98 8.29 14.42
CA ASN A 340 13.92 9.20 15.57
C ASN A 340 13.03 10.44 15.31
N GLY A 341 11.94 10.26 14.53
CA GLY A 341 11.00 11.33 14.16
C GLY A 341 11.54 12.32 13.13
N GLN A 342 12.68 12.02 12.46
CA GLN A 342 13.23 12.83 11.38
C GLN A 342 13.20 12.07 10.05
N PRO A 343 12.88 12.73 8.93
CA PRO A 343 12.96 12.11 7.61
C PRO A 343 14.38 11.63 7.29
N ILE A 344 14.51 10.46 6.70
CA ILE A 344 15.79 9.93 6.20
C ILE A 344 16.01 10.50 4.79
N GLU A 345 17.10 11.24 4.60
CA GLU A 345 17.46 11.81 3.29
C GLU A 345 17.68 10.73 2.24
N GLY A 346 17.01 10.85 1.10
CA GLY A 346 17.11 9.91 -0.02
C GLY A 346 16.29 8.63 0.14
N SER A 347 15.45 8.51 1.19
CA SER A 347 14.56 7.36 1.39
C SER A 347 13.23 7.44 0.61
N GLU A 348 12.94 8.56 -0.06
CA GLU A 348 11.70 8.72 -0.82
C GLU A 348 11.70 7.82 -2.07
N VAL A 349 10.63 7.08 -2.22
CA VAL A 349 10.36 6.18 -3.35
C VAL A 349 8.98 6.51 -3.92
N ALA A 350 8.95 6.92 -5.18
CA ALA A 350 7.71 7.18 -5.89
C ALA A 350 7.11 5.88 -6.44
N ILE A 351 5.81 5.68 -6.25
CA ILE A 351 5.06 4.54 -6.78
C ILE A 351 3.95 5.02 -7.71
N GLY A 352 3.73 4.29 -8.80
CA GLY A 352 2.69 4.62 -9.77
C GLY A 352 2.91 5.93 -10.52
N SER A 353 4.13 6.50 -10.52
CA SER A 353 4.47 7.74 -11.20
C SER A 353 5.93 7.74 -11.66
N GLY A 354 6.29 8.65 -12.58
CA GLY A 354 7.65 8.77 -13.09
C GLY A 354 8.04 7.63 -14.03
N ALA A 355 8.87 6.70 -13.56
CA ALA A 355 9.31 5.55 -14.36
C ALA A 355 8.33 4.37 -14.33
N THR A 356 7.34 4.41 -13.45
CA THR A 356 6.29 3.38 -13.33
C THR A 356 4.94 3.95 -13.79
N ASP A 357 4.14 3.14 -14.49
CA ASP A 357 2.75 3.48 -14.78
C ASP A 357 1.94 3.52 -13.48
N PRO A 358 0.81 4.25 -13.43
CA PRO A 358 -0.10 4.20 -12.29
C PRO A 358 -0.47 2.77 -11.92
N ILE A 359 -0.54 2.49 -10.62
CA ILE A 359 -0.98 1.19 -10.12
C ILE A 359 -2.50 1.13 -10.28
N ILE A 360 -3.00 0.11 -10.96
CA ILE A 360 -4.43 -0.03 -11.25
C ILE A 360 -5.08 -1.02 -10.29
N LEU A 361 -5.98 -0.52 -9.44
CA LEU A 361 -6.89 -1.36 -8.66
C LEU A 361 -8.14 -1.65 -9.48
N GLN A 362 -8.28 -2.89 -9.93
CA GLN A 362 -9.49 -3.35 -10.60
C GLN A 362 -10.66 -3.43 -9.60
N PRO A 363 -11.93 -3.37 -10.06
CA PRO A 363 -13.07 -3.63 -9.19
C PRO A 363 -12.94 -4.95 -8.43
N GLY A 364 -13.17 -4.94 -7.11
CA GLY A 364 -13.03 -6.08 -6.22
C GLY A 364 -11.65 -6.20 -5.56
N ASP A 365 -11.24 -7.43 -5.25
CA ASP A 365 -9.99 -7.70 -4.53
C ASP A 365 -8.78 -7.63 -5.45
N ASN A 366 -7.73 -6.95 -4.98
CA ASN A 366 -6.45 -6.77 -5.67
C ASN A 366 -5.31 -7.15 -4.73
N THR A 367 -4.32 -7.85 -5.26
CA THR A 367 -3.05 -8.10 -4.58
C THR A 367 -1.92 -7.56 -5.45
N ILE A 368 -1.15 -6.62 -4.94
CA ILE A 368 -0.08 -5.92 -5.66
C ILE A 368 1.20 -6.05 -4.86
N ALA A 369 2.25 -6.55 -5.49
CA ALA A 369 3.57 -6.68 -4.89
C ALA A 369 4.55 -5.71 -5.56
N LEU A 370 5.06 -4.77 -4.78
CA LEU A 370 6.14 -3.88 -5.18
C LEU A 370 7.46 -4.49 -4.74
N SER A 371 8.39 -4.68 -5.65
CA SER A 371 9.70 -5.22 -5.33
C SER A 371 10.77 -4.65 -6.25
N ARG A 372 12.04 -4.74 -5.82
CA ARG A 372 13.18 -4.22 -6.59
C ARG A 372 13.31 -4.86 -7.98
N LEU A 373 12.98 -6.15 -8.09
CA LEU A 373 13.14 -6.95 -9.31
C LEU A 373 11.81 -7.19 -10.06
N GLY A 374 10.68 -6.70 -9.55
CA GLY A 374 9.37 -6.95 -10.12
C GLY A 374 8.93 -8.41 -10.02
N GLU A 375 9.41 -9.14 -9.01
CA GLU A 375 9.11 -10.55 -8.78
C GLU A 375 9.12 -10.91 -7.28
N GLY A 376 8.68 -12.10 -6.94
CA GLY A 376 8.71 -12.63 -5.56
C GLY A 376 7.45 -12.37 -4.75
N GLY A 377 6.45 -11.67 -5.29
CA GLY A 377 5.15 -11.51 -4.61
C GLY A 377 4.38 -12.83 -4.50
N PRO A 378 3.34 -12.89 -3.64
CA PRO A 378 2.53 -14.09 -3.43
C PRO A 378 1.81 -14.53 -4.72
N GLU A 379 1.34 -15.77 -4.73
CA GLU A 379 0.62 -16.33 -5.89
C GLU A 379 -0.62 -15.49 -6.23
N GLY A 380 -0.72 -15.09 -7.49
CA GLY A 380 -1.82 -14.26 -7.99
C GLY A 380 -1.60 -12.75 -7.86
N ALA A 381 -0.52 -12.30 -7.24
CA ALA A 381 -0.21 -10.88 -7.14
C ALA A 381 0.23 -10.28 -8.49
N VAL A 382 -0.12 -9.03 -8.71
CA VAL A 382 0.46 -8.20 -9.76
C VAL A 382 1.82 -7.72 -9.26
N ASN A 383 2.90 -8.24 -9.83
CA ASN A 383 4.26 -7.84 -9.47
C ASN A 383 4.67 -6.58 -10.26
N ILE A 384 5.14 -5.57 -9.56
CA ILE A 384 5.58 -4.27 -10.11
C ILE A 384 7.04 -4.04 -9.71
N GLU A 385 7.88 -3.76 -10.70
CA GLU A 385 9.26 -3.37 -10.47
C GLU A 385 9.34 -1.92 -9.98
N VAL A 386 9.97 -1.75 -8.81
CA VAL A 386 10.34 -0.45 -8.23
C VAL A 386 11.82 -0.52 -7.89
N SER A 387 12.67 -0.23 -8.86
CA SER A 387 14.12 -0.48 -8.82
C SER A 387 14.84 0.24 -7.67
N ASP A 388 14.28 1.34 -7.19
CA ASP A 388 14.79 2.17 -6.10
C ASP A 388 14.13 1.88 -4.73
N ILE A 389 13.24 0.89 -4.62
CA ILE A 389 12.53 0.55 -3.37
C ILE A 389 13.49 0.25 -2.19
N ASN A 390 14.71 -0.19 -2.49
CA ASN A 390 15.73 -0.40 -1.46
C ASN A 390 16.16 0.89 -0.75
N ASN A 391 15.99 2.08 -1.36
CA ASN A 391 16.31 3.35 -0.73
C ASN A 391 15.50 3.57 0.54
N LEU A 392 14.28 3.04 0.59
CA LEU A 392 13.38 3.10 1.74
C LEU A 392 13.97 2.47 3.00
N ILE A 393 14.77 1.40 2.82
CA ILE A 393 15.32 0.58 3.91
C ILE A 393 16.85 0.58 3.95
N GLN A 394 17.52 1.31 3.07
CA GLN A 394 18.99 1.37 3.04
C GLN A 394 19.57 1.86 4.38
N THR A 395 18.97 2.86 4.98
CA THR A 395 19.11 3.17 6.41
C THR A 395 17.80 2.72 7.04
N ILE A 396 17.84 1.78 7.94
CA ILE A 396 16.63 1.20 8.52
C ILE A 396 15.82 2.31 9.22
N PRO A 397 14.57 2.57 8.79
CA PRO A 397 13.69 3.53 9.44
C PRO A 397 13.01 2.92 10.67
N ASP A 398 12.62 3.75 11.63
CA ASP A 398 11.69 3.36 12.69
C ASP A 398 10.26 3.31 12.15
N VAL A 399 9.98 4.19 11.16
CA VAL A 399 8.67 4.35 10.56
C VAL A 399 8.80 4.51 9.05
N VAL A 400 8.03 3.75 8.30
CA VAL A 400 7.77 3.96 6.88
C VAL A 400 6.47 4.73 6.73
N ASN A 401 6.55 5.92 6.16
CA ASN A 401 5.39 6.74 5.85
C ASN A 401 4.90 6.43 4.44
N VAL A 402 3.58 6.34 4.30
CA VAL A 402 2.87 6.08 3.05
C VAL A 402 1.98 7.27 2.75
N SER A 403 2.13 7.88 1.58
CA SER A 403 1.22 8.91 1.06
C SER A 403 0.70 8.44 -0.29
N ILE A 404 -0.62 8.25 -0.40
CA ILE A 404 -1.28 7.71 -1.58
C ILE A 404 -2.25 8.75 -2.14
N GLN A 405 -2.20 8.94 -3.45
CA GLN A 405 -3.10 9.79 -4.22
C GLN A 405 -3.89 8.91 -5.20
N PRO A 406 -5.11 8.51 -4.83
CA PRO A 406 -5.98 7.77 -5.72
C PRO A 406 -6.66 8.71 -6.73
N SER A 407 -6.95 8.19 -7.93
CA SER A 407 -7.72 8.89 -8.97
C SER A 407 -8.53 7.89 -9.81
N VAL A 408 -9.50 8.38 -10.54
CA VAL A 408 -10.29 7.58 -11.49
C VAL A 408 -10.02 8.09 -12.90
N ASN A 409 -9.99 7.19 -13.88
CA ASN A 409 -9.86 7.59 -15.29
C ASN A 409 -11.13 8.32 -15.75
N SER A 410 -11.09 9.65 -15.78
CA SER A 410 -12.21 10.53 -16.17
C SER A 410 -12.50 10.58 -17.67
N GLN A 411 -11.94 9.67 -18.47
CA GLN A 411 -12.20 9.59 -19.92
C GLN A 411 -13.18 8.46 -20.28
N GLU A 412 -13.57 7.61 -19.32
CA GLU A 412 -14.44 6.48 -19.55
C GLU A 412 -15.79 6.64 -18.84
N TYR A 413 -16.80 5.89 -19.34
CA TYR A 413 -18.15 5.87 -18.78
C TYR A 413 -18.26 4.80 -17.72
N TYR A 414 -18.63 5.21 -16.51
CA TYR A 414 -18.85 4.33 -15.37
C TYR A 414 -20.27 4.43 -14.85
N THR A 415 -20.72 3.38 -14.17
CA THR A 415 -21.98 3.36 -13.44
C THR A 415 -21.69 3.48 -11.94
N VAL A 416 -22.24 4.50 -11.30
CA VAL A 416 -22.04 4.78 -9.88
C VAL A 416 -23.40 4.86 -9.18
N ASP A 417 -23.54 4.15 -8.06
CA ASP A 417 -24.68 4.32 -7.15
C ASP A 417 -24.50 5.63 -6.38
N LEU A 418 -25.55 6.44 -6.38
CA LEU A 418 -25.58 7.71 -5.66
C LEU A 418 -25.93 7.50 -4.18
N ASP A 419 -25.58 8.45 -3.32
CA ASP A 419 -25.82 8.42 -1.87
C ASP A 419 -25.22 7.22 -1.15
N LYS A 420 -24.25 6.56 -1.77
CA LYS A 420 -23.54 5.42 -1.22
C LYS A 420 -22.09 5.78 -0.92
N THR A 421 -21.64 5.50 0.31
CA THR A 421 -20.23 5.62 0.66
C THR A 421 -19.50 4.37 0.19
N TYR A 422 -18.44 4.58 -0.57
CA TYR A 422 -17.50 3.54 -0.99
C TYR A 422 -16.22 3.67 -0.17
N THR A 423 -15.76 2.57 0.39
CA THR A 423 -14.55 2.52 1.22
C THR A 423 -13.53 1.61 0.56
N VAL A 424 -12.43 2.16 0.09
CA VAL A 424 -11.26 1.40 -0.38
C VAL A 424 -10.42 1.06 0.85
N ALA A 425 -10.42 -0.20 1.23
CA ALA A 425 -9.61 -0.72 2.33
C ALA A 425 -8.33 -1.34 1.78
N CYS A 426 -7.22 -1.21 2.51
CA CYS A 426 -5.94 -1.77 2.11
C CYS A 426 -5.16 -2.29 3.32
N ASP A 427 -4.82 -3.57 3.30
CA ASP A 427 -3.86 -4.18 4.21
C ASP A 427 -2.50 -4.33 3.51
N TYR A 428 -1.42 -4.45 4.29
CA TYR A 428 -0.09 -4.65 3.74
C TYR A 428 0.67 -5.77 4.45
N ASP A 429 1.55 -6.42 3.69
CA ASP A 429 2.57 -7.35 4.17
C ASP A 429 3.93 -6.91 3.62
N ILE A 430 4.91 -6.80 4.50
CA ILE A 430 6.31 -6.52 4.15
C ILE A 430 7.09 -7.82 4.38
N ASP A 431 7.85 -8.25 3.37
CA ASP A 431 8.79 -9.36 3.45
C ASP A 431 10.14 -8.90 2.91
N ILE A 432 11.11 -8.77 3.81
CA ILE A 432 12.48 -8.39 3.49
C ILE A 432 13.39 -9.57 3.79
N PRO A 433 13.67 -10.42 2.80
CA PRO A 433 14.62 -11.51 2.97
C PRO A 433 16.03 -10.96 3.22
N LEU A 434 16.75 -11.45 4.25
CA LEU A 434 18.12 -11.04 4.51
C LEU A 434 19.08 -11.65 3.50
N ALA A 435 18.91 -11.27 2.24
CA ALA A 435 19.81 -11.51 1.12
C ALA A 435 20.30 -10.16 0.60
N PHE A 436 21.61 -9.97 0.52
CA PHE A 436 22.19 -8.65 0.33
C PHE A 436 22.76 -8.43 -1.07
N GLY A 437 22.72 -7.18 -1.53
CA GLY A 437 23.36 -6.70 -2.76
C GLY A 437 24.84 -6.31 -2.55
N ALA A 438 25.41 -5.71 -3.60
CA ALA A 438 26.85 -5.41 -3.66
C ALA A 438 27.28 -4.23 -2.75
N ASN A 439 26.35 -3.33 -2.40
CA ASN A 439 26.64 -2.12 -1.64
C ASN A 439 26.37 -2.27 -0.14
N LEU A 440 26.23 -3.50 0.34
CA LEU A 440 26.04 -3.78 1.76
C LEU A 440 27.21 -3.24 2.58
N ASN A 441 26.91 -2.55 3.67
CA ASN A 441 27.87 -2.10 4.68
C ASN A 441 27.21 -2.20 6.06
N ILE A 442 27.41 -3.31 6.78
CA ILE A 442 26.98 -3.47 8.17
C ILE A 442 28.17 -3.16 9.08
N VAL A 443 27.97 -2.27 10.02
CA VAL A 443 29.00 -1.89 11.01
C VAL A 443 28.62 -2.46 12.37
N TYR A 444 29.51 -3.27 12.92
CA TYR A 444 29.36 -3.86 14.23
C TYR A 444 30.50 -3.41 15.15
N GLU A 445 30.18 -2.85 16.31
CA GLU A 445 31.16 -2.44 17.31
C GLU A 445 31.11 -3.37 18.52
N GLU A 446 32.28 -3.78 19.00
CA GLU A 446 32.45 -4.64 20.17
C GLU A 446 33.63 -4.18 21.01
N THR A 447 33.50 -4.24 22.31
CA THR A 447 34.58 -3.94 23.26
C THR A 447 34.84 -5.17 24.12
N ILE A 448 36.09 -5.67 24.05
CA ILE A 448 36.57 -6.77 24.88
C ILE A 448 37.25 -6.16 26.09
N GLU A 449 36.64 -6.36 27.25
CA GLU A 449 37.10 -5.77 28.55
C GLU A 449 37.85 -6.81 29.40
N ASP A 450 38.39 -6.35 30.55
CA ASP A 450 39.05 -7.17 31.59
C ASP A 450 40.34 -7.90 31.11
N LEU A 451 41.09 -7.31 30.17
CA LEU A 451 42.35 -7.86 29.68
C LEU A 451 43.55 -7.49 30.56
N GLY A 452 43.42 -6.45 31.41
CA GLY A 452 44.51 -5.87 32.19
C GLY A 452 45.03 -6.79 33.30
N GLY A 453 44.14 -7.58 33.94
CA GLY A 453 44.50 -8.38 35.10
C GLY A 453 45.58 -9.44 34.84
N ASP A 454 45.68 -9.94 33.61
CA ASP A 454 46.67 -10.96 33.19
C ASP A 454 48.00 -10.37 32.68
N LEU A 455 48.08 -9.03 32.54
CA LEU A 455 49.21 -8.35 31.91
C LEU A 455 49.98 -7.43 32.87
N GLU A 456 49.55 -7.29 34.11
CA GLU A 456 50.08 -6.30 35.10
C GLU A 456 51.58 -6.46 35.37
N ASP A 457 52.08 -7.72 35.37
CA ASP A 457 53.49 -8.03 35.66
C ASP A 457 54.31 -8.38 34.42
N VAL A 458 53.75 -8.17 33.21
CA VAL A 458 54.35 -8.68 31.97
C VAL A 458 54.65 -7.53 31.00
N ASP A 459 55.90 -7.18 30.76
CA ASP A 459 56.33 -6.17 29.80
C ASP A 459 56.69 -6.79 28.44
N PHE A 460 56.00 -6.39 27.40
CA PHE A 460 56.27 -6.77 26.02
C PHE A 460 56.06 -5.60 25.05
N SER A 461 56.82 -5.56 24.00
CA SER A 461 56.75 -4.47 23.01
C SER A 461 55.97 -4.86 21.73
N LYS A 462 55.63 -6.13 21.58
CA LYS A 462 54.92 -6.62 20.40
C LYS A 462 54.12 -7.88 20.71
N ALA A 463 52.87 -7.88 20.30
CA ALA A 463 52.01 -9.04 20.32
C ALA A 463 51.39 -9.26 18.95
N VAL A 464 51.23 -10.51 18.52
CA VAL A 464 50.53 -10.87 17.29
C VAL A 464 49.56 -11.99 17.59
N LEU A 465 48.26 -11.69 17.48
CA LEU A 465 47.21 -12.70 17.51
C LEU A 465 47.00 -13.23 16.09
N SER A 466 47.16 -14.53 15.90
CA SER A 466 46.97 -15.21 14.60
C SER A 466 45.85 -16.22 14.70
N ALA A 467 44.94 -16.25 13.74
CA ALA A 467 43.88 -17.26 13.64
C ALA A 467 43.60 -17.66 12.19
N SER A 468 43.13 -18.88 12.01
CA SER A 468 42.42 -19.32 10.80
C SER A 468 40.94 -19.22 11.06
N VAL A 469 40.20 -18.64 10.16
CA VAL A 469 38.74 -18.41 10.31
C VAL A 469 38.01 -19.20 9.24
N ASP A 470 37.20 -20.15 9.67
CA ASP A 470 36.24 -20.85 8.81
C ASP A 470 34.90 -20.14 8.82
N ASN A 471 34.40 -19.76 7.65
CA ASN A 471 33.19 -18.97 7.49
C ASN A 471 32.24 -19.63 6.49
N THR A 472 30.99 -19.90 6.90
CA THR A 472 29.89 -20.35 6.02
C THR A 472 28.90 -19.23 5.70
N ILE A 473 28.92 -18.10 6.46
CA ILE A 473 28.06 -16.96 6.30
C ILE A 473 28.42 -16.22 5.00
N PRO A 474 27.48 -15.89 4.11
CA PRO A 474 27.77 -15.21 2.84
C PRO A 474 28.12 -13.73 2.99
N LEU A 475 28.84 -13.40 4.07
CA LEU A 475 29.34 -12.06 4.36
C LEU A 475 30.86 -12.12 4.53
N ALA A 476 31.54 -11.17 3.89
CA ALA A 476 32.97 -10.91 4.14
C ALA A 476 33.09 -9.94 5.31
N LEU A 477 34.02 -10.23 6.24
CA LEU A 477 34.29 -9.35 7.37
C LEU A 477 35.65 -8.69 7.23
N THR A 478 35.71 -7.38 7.39
CA THR A 478 36.97 -6.61 7.35
C THR A 478 37.15 -5.86 8.67
N LEU A 479 38.40 -5.77 9.09
CA LEU A 479 38.81 -5.05 10.29
C LEU A 479 40.00 -4.15 9.90
N PRO A 480 39.76 -2.91 9.45
CA PRO A 480 40.82 -1.94 9.17
C PRO A 480 41.67 -1.62 10.41
N ASP A 481 42.94 -1.27 10.24
CA ASP A 481 43.85 -0.93 11.33
C ASP A 481 43.30 0.17 12.26
N GLU A 482 42.68 1.19 11.68
CA GLU A 482 42.04 2.31 12.38
C GLU A 482 40.79 1.94 13.18
N ASN A 483 40.21 0.78 12.90
CA ASN A 483 39.02 0.25 13.56
C ASN A 483 39.34 -0.62 14.80
N VAL A 484 40.60 -0.69 15.19
CA VAL A 484 41.06 -1.38 16.41
C VAL A 484 41.63 -0.35 17.36
N GLU A 485 40.95 -0.13 18.47
CA GLU A 485 41.40 0.77 19.53
C GLU A 485 41.81 -0.01 20.77
N VAL A 486 42.99 0.32 21.30
CA VAL A 486 43.53 -0.29 22.51
C VAL A 486 43.28 0.69 23.66
N LEU A 487 42.58 0.25 24.72
CA LEU A 487 42.08 1.08 25.79
C LEU A 487 42.71 0.68 27.13
N ASP A 488 42.89 1.69 28.01
CA ASP A 488 43.30 1.49 29.40
C ASP A 488 42.11 1.18 30.33
N ALA A 489 42.35 0.88 31.58
CA ALA A 489 41.32 0.60 32.59
C ALA A 489 40.30 1.76 32.84
N ASN A 490 40.54 2.95 32.27
CA ASN A 490 39.61 4.08 32.30
C ASN A 490 38.82 4.19 30.96
N GLY A 491 38.99 3.27 30.03
CA GLY A 491 38.39 3.30 28.70
C GLY A 491 39.02 4.35 27.79
N GLN A 492 40.23 4.85 28.09
CA GLN A 492 40.92 5.82 27.26
C GLN A 492 41.90 5.13 26.30
N LYS A 493 41.94 5.63 25.06
CA LYS A 493 42.88 5.13 24.07
C LYS A 493 44.31 5.28 24.52
N ILE A 494 45.09 4.20 24.46
CA ILE A 494 46.49 4.21 24.79
C ILE A 494 47.30 4.71 23.61
N GLU A 495 47.98 5.83 23.78
CA GLU A 495 48.80 6.44 22.74
C GLU A 495 50.14 5.67 22.58
N GLY A 496 50.67 5.65 21.36
CA GLY A 496 51.97 5.02 21.07
C GLY A 496 51.93 3.53 20.77
N ILE A 497 50.74 2.93 20.71
CA ILE A 497 50.50 1.59 20.19
C ILE A 497 50.19 1.69 18.70
N GLN A 498 50.94 0.95 17.87
CA GLN A 498 50.65 0.75 16.45
C GLN A 498 49.88 -0.54 16.30
N VAL A 499 48.71 -0.45 15.67
CA VAL A 499 47.89 -1.60 15.30
C VAL A 499 48.12 -1.91 13.82
N LYS A 500 48.25 -3.17 13.50
CA LYS A 500 48.28 -3.65 12.12
C LYS A 500 47.44 -4.93 11.99
N VAL A 501 46.42 -4.88 11.19
CA VAL A 501 45.62 -6.05 10.82
C VAL A 501 46.04 -6.56 9.47
N THR A 502 46.21 -7.86 9.35
CA THR A 502 46.59 -8.51 8.09
C THR A 502 45.63 -9.66 7.79
N GLY A 503 45.04 -9.61 6.61
CA GLY A 503 44.02 -10.55 6.17
C GLY A 503 42.60 -10.01 6.42
N ASN A 504 41.67 -10.64 5.74
CA ASN A 504 40.22 -10.40 5.87
C ASN A 504 39.53 -11.75 5.95
N ILE A 505 38.34 -11.80 6.56
CA ILE A 505 37.52 -13.01 6.55
C ILE A 505 36.70 -12.99 5.27
N ALA A 506 37.00 -13.91 4.35
CA ALA A 506 36.27 -14.02 3.09
C ALA A 506 34.83 -14.50 3.34
N ALA A 507 33.91 -14.06 2.48
CA ALA A 507 32.52 -14.50 2.51
C ALA A 507 32.42 -16.01 2.30
N GLY A 508 31.60 -16.67 3.11
CA GLY A 508 31.19 -18.05 2.92
C GLY A 508 30.32 -18.22 1.67
N ASN A 509 30.05 -19.45 1.29
CA ASN A 509 29.21 -19.76 0.12
C ASN A 509 27.74 -19.97 0.47
N GLY A 510 27.33 -19.70 1.72
CA GLY A 510 25.99 -20.03 2.19
C GLY A 510 25.70 -21.54 2.29
N THR A 511 26.72 -22.37 2.23
CA THR A 511 26.62 -23.81 2.29
C THR A 511 27.34 -24.33 3.54
N GLU A 512 27.22 -25.64 3.86
CA GLU A 512 27.91 -26.27 4.99
C GLU A 512 29.44 -26.27 4.86
N GLN A 513 29.97 -26.07 3.65
CA GLN A 513 31.42 -26.03 3.40
C GLN A 513 31.95 -24.62 3.64
N PRO A 514 32.83 -24.45 4.67
CA PRO A 514 33.35 -23.13 4.99
C PRO A 514 34.40 -22.65 3.97
N VAL A 515 34.54 -21.35 3.88
CA VAL A 515 35.68 -20.68 3.27
C VAL A 515 36.65 -20.33 4.38
N THR A 516 37.89 -20.78 4.26
CA THR A 516 38.95 -20.57 5.29
C THR A 516 39.79 -19.35 4.94
N SER A 517 39.92 -18.42 5.88
CA SER A 517 40.76 -17.23 5.78
C SER A 517 41.80 -17.22 6.92
N LYS A 518 42.81 -16.36 6.80
CA LYS A 518 43.76 -16.07 7.87
C LYS A 518 43.62 -14.64 8.30
N LEU A 519 43.68 -14.42 9.63
CA LEU A 519 43.60 -13.10 10.25
C LEU A 519 44.76 -12.99 11.27
N ASP A 520 45.57 -11.93 11.14
CA ASP A 520 46.60 -11.57 12.11
C ASP A 520 46.32 -10.13 12.59
N ILE A 521 46.28 -9.95 13.92
CA ILE A 521 46.19 -8.64 14.57
C ILE A 521 47.47 -8.41 15.33
N GLN A 522 48.24 -7.40 14.97
CA GLN A 522 49.52 -7.05 15.58
C GLN A 522 49.37 -5.75 16.37
N LEU A 523 49.81 -5.77 17.62
CA LEU A 523 50.00 -4.60 18.47
C LEU A 523 51.50 -4.40 18.66
N GLU A 524 52.04 -3.23 18.44
CA GLU A 524 53.46 -2.92 18.57
C GLU A 524 53.66 -1.53 19.20
N THR A 525 54.61 -1.44 20.14
CA THR A 525 55.01 -0.19 20.74
C THR A 525 56.52 -0.08 20.83
N THR A 526 57.05 1.14 20.75
CA THR A 526 58.46 1.44 20.97
C THR A 526 58.75 1.91 22.41
N GLN A 527 57.70 2.09 23.22
CA GLN A 527 57.80 2.58 24.59
C GLN A 527 57.56 1.44 25.57
N PRO A 528 58.57 1.10 26.45
CA PRO A 528 58.40 0.04 27.44
C PRO A 528 57.25 0.35 28.41
N GLY A 529 56.51 -0.70 28.80
CA GLY A 529 55.40 -0.59 29.75
C GLY A 529 54.08 -0.01 29.16
N THR A 530 54.05 0.33 27.87
CA THR A 530 52.85 0.88 27.26
C THR A 530 51.76 -0.17 27.09
N LEU A 531 52.14 -1.38 26.64
CA LEU A 531 51.19 -2.47 26.47
C LEU A 531 50.70 -3.10 27.78
N ASN A 532 51.40 -2.83 28.92
CA ASN A 532 50.93 -3.24 30.25
C ASN A 532 49.71 -2.46 30.73
N GLN A 533 49.40 -1.35 30.09
CA GLN A 533 48.25 -0.52 30.41
C GLN A 533 46.96 -1.02 29.68
N LEU A 534 47.11 -2.00 28.78
CA LEU A 534 46.00 -2.59 28.04
C LEU A 534 44.99 -3.22 29.01
N ASP A 535 43.76 -2.76 28.98
CA ASP A 535 42.64 -3.35 29.71
C ASP A 535 41.50 -3.75 28.82
N ALA A 536 41.26 -3.00 27.72
CA ALA A 536 40.24 -3.35 26.74
C ALA A 536 40.70 -3.11 25.29
N ILE A 537 40.06 -3.79 24.36
CA ILE A 537 40.22 -3.59 22.92
C ILE A 537 38.84 -3.36 22.32
N LYS A 538 38.64 -2.17 21.74
CA LYS A 538 37.44 -1.86 20.97
C LYS A 538 37.69 -2.19 19.49
N LEU A 539 36.75 -2.90 18.90
CA LEU A 539 36.79 -3.38 17.51
C LEU A 539 35.57 -2.85 16.76
N LYS A 540 35.78 -2.30 15.57
CA LYS A 540 34.73 -1.91 14.66
C LYS A 540 34.83 -2.73 13.38
N ILE A 541 34.01 -3.77 13.27
CA ILE A 541 34.03 -4.74 12.18
C ILE A 541 33.06 -4.29 11.11
N VAL A 542 33.46 -4.40 9.84
CA VAL A 542 32.61 -4.07 8.69
C VAL A 542 32.29 -5.34 7.92
N ALA A 543 30.99 -5.61 7.74
CA ALA A 543 30.51 -6.73 6.93
C ALA A 543 29.99 -6.24 5.58
N ALA A 544 30.33 -6.98 4.52
CA ALA A 544 29.92 -6.72 3.14
C ALA A 544 29.53 -8.04 2.46
N SER A 545 28.84 -8.00 1.32
CA SER A 545 28.43 -9.21 0.56
C SER A 545 29.63 -10.00 0.01
N GLY A 546 30.77 -9.33 -0.23
CA GLY A 546 32.01 -9.98 -0.62
C GLY A 546 31.93 -10.81 -1.90
N GLY A 547 31.09 -10.42 -2.88
CA GLY A 547 30.85 -11.15 -4.12
C GLY A 547 29.87 -12.32 -3.97
N LYS A 548 29.03 -12.29 -2.95
CA LYS A 548 27.98 -13.29 -2.65
C LYS A 548 26.58 -12.66 -2.65
N GLU A 549 26.38 -11.74 -3.59
CA GLU A 549 25.11 -11.03 -3.73
C GLU A 549 23.95 -12.02 -3.94
N GLY A 550 22.81 -11.72 -3.32
CA GLY A 550 21.57 -12.50 -3.42
C GLY A 550 21.55 -13.80 -2.61
N LEU A 551 22.65 -14.15 -1.90
CA LEU A 551 22.62 -15.31 -1.01
C LEU A 551 21.93 -14.97 0.30
N GLN A 552 20.96 -15.83 0.67
CA GLN A 552 20.14 -15.71 1.88
C GLN A 552 20.94 -16.05 3.14
N LEU A 553 20.70 -15.32 4.24
CA LEU A 553 21.17 -15.70 5.57
C LEU A 553 20.26 -16.78 6.17
N TYR A 554 20.90 -17.79 6.79
CA TYR A 554 20.23 -18.88 7.51
C TYR A 554 20.76 -19.00 8.94
N ASP A 555 19.94 -19.38 9.87
CA ASP A 555 20.22 -19.60 11.29
C ASP A 555 21.37 -20.61 11.52
N THR A 556 21.49 -21.61 10.65
CA THR A 556 22.49 -22.69 10.70
C THR A 556 23.86 -22.29 10.17
N GLN A 557 24.01 -21.13 9.51
CA GLN A 557 25.30 -20.63 9.05
C GLN A 557 26.18 -20.22 10.25
N TRP A 558 27.46 -20.44 10.14
CA TRP A 558 28.39 -20.32 11.27
C TRP A 558 29.73 -19.75 10.90
N LEU A 559 30.43 -19.24 11.92
CA LEU A 559 31.82 -18.83 11.89
C LEU A 559 32.59 -19.56 13.00
N GLN A 560 33.87 -19.94 12.74
CA GLN A 560 34.72 -20.59 13.71
C GLN A 560 36.18 -20.12 13.57
N LEU A 561 36.81 -19.80 14.70
CA LEU A 561 38.23 -19.51 14.74
C LEU A 561 39.00 -20.78 15.14
N LYS A 562 40.06 -21.04 14.39
CA LYS A 562 40.93 -22.22 14.55
C LYS A 562 42.38 -21.79 14.65
N ASP A 563 43.19 -22.68 15.24
CA ASP A 563 44.63 -22.50 15.35
C ASP A 563 45.04 -21.15 15.94
N ILE A 564 44.24 -20.65 16.90
CA ILE A 564 44.50 -19.37 17.54
C ILE A 564 45.82 -19.42 18.28
N LYS A 565 46.69 -18.45 18.01
CA LYS A 565 48.04 -18.35 18.59
C LYS A 565 48.33 -16.91 18.96
N LEU A 566 48.77 -16.70 20.19
CA LEU A 566 49.39 -15.46 20.62
C LEU A 566 50.91 -15.57 20.46
N LYS A 567 51.49 -14.74 19.61
CA LYS A 567 52.96 -14.69 19.40
C LYS A 567 53.47 -13.41 20.05
N VAL A 568 54.59 -13.55 20.78
CA VAL A 568 55.32 -12.42 21.36
C VAL A 568 56.75 -12.41 20.81
N PRO A 569 56.96 -11.86 19.60
CA PRO A 569 58.23 -12.04 18.85
C PRO A 569 59.46 -11.50 19.58
N ASN A 570 59.30 -10.49 20.40
CA ASN A 570 60.43 -9.88 21.13
C ASN A 570 60.64 -10.47 22.54
N GLY A 571 59.90 -11.53 22.90
CA GLY A 571 59.92 -12.11 24.24
C GLY A 571 59.18 -11.24 25.28
N VAL A 572 59.13 -11.76 26.49
CA VAL A 572 58.44 -11.16 27.63
C VAL A 572 59.43 -10.91 28.73
N LYS A 573 59.36 -9.72 29.35
CA LYS A 573 60.02 -9.45 30.61
C LYS A 573 58.98 -9.62 31.72
N VAL A 574 59.29 -10.48 32.69
CA VAL A 574 58.45 -10.70 33.86
C VAL A 574 59.19 -10.12 35.05
N ASP A 575 58.58 -9.19 35.76
CA ASP A 575 59.07 -8.69 37.06
C ASP A 575 58.50 -9.63 38.13
N LEU A 576 59.42 -10.31 38.79
CA LEU A 576 59.12 -11.25 39.88
C LEU A 576 59.37 -10.64 41.27
N ASN A 577 59.52 -9.32 41.38
CA ASN A 577 59.78 -8.61 42.67
C ASN A 577 58.49 -8.35 43.45
#